data_47af4d1c98643db0f601b27856dbfcaf
#
_entry.id   47af4d1c98643db0f601b27856dbfcaf
#
_cell.length_a   1.000
_cell.length_b   1.000
_cell.length_c   1.000
_cell.angle_alpha   90.00
_cell.angle_beta   90.00
_cell.angle_gamma   90.00
#
_symmetry.space_group_name_H-M   'P 1'
#
loop_
_entity.id
_entity.type
_entity.pdbx_description
1 polymer ?
#
loop_
_entity_poly.entity_id
_entity_poly.type
_entity_poly.pdbx_seq_one_letter_code
_entity_poly.pdbx_strand_id
1 'polypeptide(L)'
;MNSKILPTTKYFTTVKNIQAGAIFSRDWAPLHSNQDWAINKGKLPNIIMNNYTLNGLVIKYVTDIYNESTRIGKVKFKINKPITPDKNLEFHGSIIKENKVSNEISIIKIQVEVKVSDETYASANVVAGISLKNTKSNSPWKIDTDTWISYIKNS
;
A
#
# COMPACT_ATOMS: atom_id res chain seq x y z
N MET A 1 4.00 23.65 -1.17
CA MET A 1 2.71 23.06 -0.72
C MET A 1 2.98 22.28 0.53
N ASN A 2 2.32 22.60 1.65
CA ASN A 2 2.49 21.81 2.88
C ASN A 2 1.86 20.43 2.66
N SER A 3 2.68 19.39 2.68
CA SER A 3 2.19 18.00 2.64
C SER A 3 1.37 17.70 3.91
N LYS A 4 0.15 17.22 3.76
CA LYS A 4 -0.67 16.78 4.89
C LYS A 4 -0.21 15.40 5.33
N ILE A 5 0.31 15.29 6.55
CA ILE A 5 0.75 14.02 7.14
C ILE A 5 -0.48 13.19 7.53
N LEU A 6 -0.43 11.90 7.25
CA LEU A 6 -1.44 10.90 7.61
C LEU A 6 -1.04 10.15 8.88
N PRO A 7 -1.99 9.53 9.59
CA PRO A 7 -1.70 8.70 10.75
C PRO A 7 -0.73 7.56 10.41
N THR A 8 0.20 7.27 11.31
CA THR A 8 1.10 6.12 11.17
C THR A 8 0.38 4.85 11.60
N THR A 9 0.52 3.77 10.81
CA THR A 9 0.01 2.44 11.14
C THR A 9 1.18 1.46 11.25
N LYS A 10 1.07 0.50 12.18
CA LYS A 10 2.08 -0.53 12.43
C LYS A 10 1.57 -1.91 12.02
N TYR A 11 2.47 -2.73 11.50
CA TYR A 11 2.21 -4.12 11.16
C TYR A 11 3.41 -4.99 11.53
N PHE A 12 3.17 -6.04 12.35
CA PHE A 12 4.22 -6.98 12.73
C PHE A 12 4.25 -8.15 11.75
N THR A 13 5.41 -8.43 11.15
CA THR A 13 5.60 -9.53 10.21
C THR A 13 5.92 -10.83 10.94
N THR A 14 5.29 -11.92 10.53
CA THR A 14 5.57 -13.28 11.02
C THR A 14 5.81 -14.23 9.85
N VAL A 15 6.46 -15.36 10.11
CA VAL A 15 6.57 -16.46 9.11
C VAL A 15 5.18 -16.80 8.57
N LYS A 16 4.19 -16.95 9.45
CA LYS A 16 2.83 -17.34 9.09
C LYS A 16 2.16 -16.34 8.14
N ASN A 17 2.27 -15.04 8.40
CA ASN A 17 1.59 -14.06 7.53
C ASN A 17 2.34 -13.83 6.20
N ILE A 18 3.66 -14.00 6.15
CA ILE A 18 4.42 -14.00 4.90
C ILE A 18 4.02 -15.19 4.02
N GLN A 19 3.98 -16.40 4.60
CA GLN A 19 3.55 -17.60 3.89
C GLN A 19 2.08 -17.52 3.43
N ALA A 20 1.19 -17.03 4.29
CA ALA A 20 -0.23 -16.83 3.95
C ALA A 20 -0.38 -15.84 2.78
N GLY A 21 0.39 -14.77 2.75
CA GLY A 21 0.41 -13.82 1.64
C GLY A 21 0.87 -14.44 0.33
N ALA A 22 1.90 -15.28 0.36
CA ALA A 22 2.38 -16.01 -0.80
C ALA A 22 1.32 -16.99 -1.34
N ILE A 23 0.68 -17.75 -0.46
CA ILE A 23 -0.40 -18.68 -0.83
C ILE A 23 -1.59 -17.93 -1.43
N PHE A 24 -2.04 -16.85 -0.78
CA PHE A 24 -3.18 -16.06 -1.23
C PHE A 24 -2.95 -15.44 -2.62
N SER A 25 -1.75 -14.93 -2.86
CA SER A 25 -1.37 -14.33 -4.15
C SER A 25 -0.94 -15.35 -5.21
N ARG A 26 -0.92 -16.65 -4.87
CA ARG A 26 -0.43 -17.74 -5.72
C ARG A 26 1.02 -17.56 -6.17
N ASP A 27 1.83 -16.93 -5.34
CA ASP A 27 3.26 -16.75 -5.57
C ASP A 27 4.02 -17.94 -4.97
N TRP A 28 4.22 -18.96 -5.79
CA TRP A 28 4.80 -20.24 -5.38
C TRP A 28 6.33 -20.22 -5.29
N ALA A 29 6.96 -19.06 -5.44
CA ALA A 29 8.41 -18.97 -5.30
C ALA A 29 8.84 -19.37 -3.87
N PRO A 30 9.77 -20.34 -3.72
CA PRO A 30 10.10 -20.93 -2.41
C PRO A 30 10.71 -19.91 -1.43
N LEU A 31 11.26 -18.82 -1.93
CA LEU A 31 11.79 -17.73 -1.10
C LEU A 31 10.72 -17.03 -0.23
N HIS A 32 9.42 -17.23 -0.51
CA HIS A 32 8.31 -16.67 0.25
C HIS A 32 7.66 -17.67 1.21
N SER A 33 7.97 -18.96 1.09
CA SER A 33 7.24 -20.02 1.80
C SER A 33 8.12 -21.05 2.49
N ASN A 34 9.31 -21.33 1.99
CA ASN A 34 10.21 -22.36 2.47
C ASN A 34 11.47 -21.74 3.11
N GLN A 35 11.55 -21.75 4.45
CA GLN A 35 12.65 -21.14 5.18
C GLN A 35 14.00 -21.83 4.89
N ASP A 36 14.02 -23.17 4.82
CA ASP A 36 15.26 -23.91 4.51
C ASP A 36 15.79 -23.53 3.14
N TRP A 37 14.91 -23.49 2.14
CA TRP A 37 15.31 -23.06 0.80
C TRP A 37 15.79 -21.60 0.79
N ALA A 38 15.07 -20.69 1.44
CA ALA A 38 15.42 -19.28 1.46
C ALA A 38 16.81 -19.05 2.05
N ILE A 39 17.13 -19.75 3.15
CA ILE A 39 18.44 -19.63 3.84
C ILE A 39 19.54 -20.36 3.06
N ASN A 40 19.33 -21.64 2.76
CA ASN A 40 20.40 -22.51 2.26
C ASN A 40 20.64 -22.39 0.75
N LYS A 41 19.57 -22.21 -0.03
CA LYS A 41 19.63 -22.06 -1.51
C LYS A 41 19.56 -20.60 -1.94
N GLY A 42 18.60 -19.84 -1.41
CA GLY A 42 18.38 -18.44 -1.73
C GLY A 42 19.41 -17.47 -1.15
N LYS A 43 20.21 -17.93 -0.17
CA LYS A 43 21.18 -17.09 0.55
C LYS A 43 20.54 -15.83 1.18
N LEU A 44 19.28 -15.96 1.56
CA LEU A 44 18.53 -14.91 2.25
C LEU A 44 18.62 -15.15 3.78
N PRO A 45 18.43 -14.10 4.61
CA PRO A 45 18.42 -14.27 6.06
C PRO A 45 17.22 -15.08 6.57
N ASN A 46 16.12 -15.10 5.82
CA ASN A 46 14.89 -15.85 6.06
C ASN A 46 13.99 -15.78 4.81
N ILE A 47 12.77 -16.36 4.87
CA ILE A 47 11.76 -16.07 3.86
C ILE A 47 11.45 -14.57 3.82
N ILE A 48 11.06 -14.07 2.67
CA ILE A 48 10.77 -12.65 2.48
C ILE A 48 9.33 -12.43 2.02
N MET A 49 8.74 -11.32 2.41
CA MET A 49 7.40 -10.91 1.97
C MET A 49 7.41 -10.66 0.46
N ASN A 50 6.40 -11.18 -0.23
CA ASN A 50 6.26 -10.94 -1.66
C ASN A 50 5.62 -9.57 -1.97
N ASN A 51 5.77 -9.14 -3.22
CA ASN A 51 5.31 -7.84 -3.71
C ASN A 51 3.80 -7.66 -3.52
N TYR A 52 3.02 -8.70 -3.78
CA TYR A 52 1.55 -8.64 -3.73
C TYR A 52 1.06 -8.39 -2.31
N THR A 53 1.66 -9.09 -1.33
CA THR A 53 1.32 -8.90 0.08
C THR A 53 1.66 -7.49 0.54
N LEU A 54 2.86 -6.99 0.23
CA LEU A 54 3.26 -5.65 0.64
C LEU A 54 2.43 -4.56 -0.03
N ASN A 55 2.11 -4.73 -1.33
CA ASN A 55 1.20 -3.84 -2.05
C ASN A 55 -0.20 -3.84 -1.42
N GLY A 56 -0.71 -5.01 -1.04
CA GLY A 56 -1.98 -5.15 -0.31
C GLY A 56 -1.98 -4.41 1.03
N LEU A 57 -0.88 -4.47 1.79
CA LEU A 57 -0.74 -3.72 3.05
C LEU A 57 -0.69 -2.20 2.83
N VAL A 58 -0.05 -1.73 1.76
CA VAL A 58 -0.07 -0.30 1.38
C VAL A 58 -1.47 0.16 1.01
N ILE A 59 -2.21 -0.64 0.22
CA ILE A 59 -3.60 -0.34 -0.13
C ILE A 59 -4.47 -0.33 1.12
N LYS A 60 -4.33 -1.35 1.98
CA LYS A 60 -5.04 -1.42 3.26
C LYS A 60 -4.79 -0.19 4.13
N TYR A 61 -3.54 0.26 4.25
CA TYR A 61 -3.19 1.48 4.97
C TYR A 61 -4.02 2.68 4.50
N VAL A 62 -4.15 2.88 3.19
CA VAL A 62 -4.92 3.98 2.61
C VAL A 62 -6.42 3.81 2.84
N THR A 63 -6.96 2.60 2.64
CA THR A 63 -8.39 2.33 2.81
C THR A 63 -8.84 2.36 4.28
N ASP A 64 -7.97 1.99 5.21
CA ASP A 64 -8.27 2.10 6.65
C ASP A 64 -8.40 3.58 7.10
N ILE A 65 -7.67 4.51 6.46
CA ILE A 65 -7.76 5.94 6.76
C ILE A 65 -9.01 6.58 6.15
N TYR A 66 -9.37 6.19 4.94
CA TYR A 66 -10.42 6.85 4.14
C TYR A 66 -11.69 6.02 3.94
N ASN A 67 -11.80 4.85 4.59
CA ASN A 67 -12.92 3.90 4.58
C ASN A 67 -13.09 3.09 3.27
N GLU A 68 -14.12 2.23 3.29
CA GLU A 68 -14.46 1.29 2.22
C GLU A 68 -14.93 1.95 0.92
N SER A 69 -15.31 3.21 0.93
CA SER A 69 -15.70 3.92 -0.30
C SER A 69 -14.51 4.37 -1.14
N THR A 70 -13.29 4.25 -0.60
CA THR A 70 -12.05 4.64 -1.30
C THR A 70 -11.89 3.87 -2.61
N ARG A 71 -11.68 4.59 -3.70
CA ARG A 71 -11.39 4.01 -5.02
C ARG A 71 -9.90 4.14 -5.33
N ILE A 72 -9.18 3.02 -5.28
CA ILE A 72 -7.76 2.99 -5.65
C ILE A 72 -7.63 3.04 -7.17
N GLY A 73 -6.85 3.99 -7.69
CA GLY A 73 -6.67 4.19 -9.12
C GLY A 73 -5.31 3.68 -9.63
N LYS A 74 -4.25 3.98 -8.90
CA LYS A 74 -2.88 3.65 -9.32
C LYS A 74 -1.99 3.47 -8.11
N VAL A 75 -1.17 2.44 -8.15
CA VAL A 75 -0.09 2.25 -7.17
C VAL A 75 1.22 2.08 -7.94
N LYS A 76 2.17 2.97 -7.69
CA LYS A 76 3.57 2.79 -8.08
C LYS A 76 4.36 2.45 -6.84
N PHE A 77 5.13 1.39 -6.91
CA PHE A 77 5.72 0.75 -5.75
C PHE A 77 7.19 0.42 -6.01
N LYS A 78 8.04 0.63 -5.00
CA LYS A 78 9.47 0.31 -5.04
C LYS A 78 9.85 -0.37 -3.72
N ILE A 79 10.46 -1.55 -3.82
CA ILE A 79 11.08 -2.23 -2.69
C ILE A 79 12.57 -1.89 -2.68
N ASN A 80 13.08 -1.45 -1.54
CA ASN A 80 14.48 -1.12 -1.35
C ASN A 80 15.22 -2.25 -0.63
N LYS A 81 14.52 -2.97 0.28
CA LYS A 81 15.07 -4.06 1.09
C LYS A 81 14.07 -5.20 1.27
N PRO A 82 14.55 -6.45 1.36
CA PRO A 82 13.67 -7.58 1.65
C PRO A 82 13.07 -7.45 3.05
N ILE A 83 11.77 -7.72 3.16
CA ILE A 83 11.05 -7.74 4.44
C ILE A 83 10.99 -9.19 4.91
N THR A 84 11.68 -9.50 5.99
CA THR A 84 11.71 -10.81 6.64
C THR A 84 10.69 -10.89 7.79
N PRO A 85 10.44 -12.07 8.38
CA PRO A 85 9.72 -12.17 9.65
C PRO A 85 10.33 -11.33 10.77
N ASP A 86 9.58 -11.14 11.84
CA ASP A 86 9.97 -10.47 13.08
C ASP A 86 10.38 -9.00 12.89
N LYS A 87 9.70 -8.30 11.97
CA LYS A 87 9.85 -6.86 11.73
C LYS A 87 8.58 -6.12 12.11
N ASN A 88 8.75 -5.00 12.79
CA ASN A 88 7.71 -3.99 12.97
C ASN A 88 7.76 -3.03 11.79
N LEU A 89 6.83 -3.19 10.84
CA LEU A 89 6.65 -2.26 9.75
C LEU A 89 5.84 -1.05 10.22
N GLU A 90 6.31 0.14 9.89
CA GLU A 90 5.58 1.40 10.09
C GLU A 90 5.25 2.02 8.73
N PHE A 91 3.97 2.30 8.51
CA PHE A 91 3.48 2.96 7.29
C PHE A 91 3.32 4.44 7.57
N HIS A 92 4.11 5.27 6.91
CA HIS A 92 4.09 6.73 7.00
C HIS A 92 3.58 7.30 5.68
N GLY A 93 2.43 7.95 5.71
CA GLY A 93 1.81 8.53 4.53
C GLY A 93 1.80 10.06 4.56
N SER A 94 1.89 10.67 3.39
CA SER A 94 1.66 12.09 3.21
C SER A 94 0.92 12.37 1.90
N ILE A 95 -0.08 13.26 1.94
CA ILE A 95 -0.74 13.73 0.72
C ILE A 95 0.18 14.75 0.06
N ILE A 96 0.62 14.43 -1.15
CA ILE A 96 1.52 15.29 -1.95
C ILE A 96 0.79 16.05 -3.05
N LYS A 97 -0.44 15.62 -3.40
CA LYS A 97 -1.31 16.32 -4.35
C LYS A 97 -2.77 16.01 -4.05
N GLU A 98 -3.62 17.00 -4.16
CA GLU A 98 -5.07 16.86 -4.05
C GLU A 98 -5.75 17.62 -5.20
N ASN A 99 -6.66 16.95 -5.89
CA ASN A 99 -7.51 17.51 -6.92
C ASN A 99 -8.97 17.34 -6.49
N LYS A 100 -9.65 18.42 -6.19
CA LYS A 100 -11.09 18.40 -5.89
C LYS A 100 -11.88 18.14 -7.17
N VAL A 101 -12.67 17.08 -7.17
CA VAL A 101 -13.62 16.74 -8.25
C VAL A 101 -14.96 17.43 -7.99
N SER A 102 -15.36 17.50 -6.71
CA SER A 102 -16.56 18.21 -6.24
C SER A 102 -16.34 18.68 -4.80
N ASN A 103 -17.36 19.30 -4.18
CA ASN A 103 -17.30 19.67 -2.77
C ASN A 103 -17.20 18.46 -1.82
N GLU A 104 -17.37 17.25 -2.32
CA GLU A 104 -17.49 16.03 -1.53
C GLU A 104 -16.54 14.91 -1.96
N ILE A 105 -15.88 15.05 -3.12
CA ILE A 105 -14.98 14.05 -3.69
C ILE A 105 -13.66 14.72 -4.07
N SER A 106 -12.56 14.15 -3.59
CA SER A 106 -11.20 14.51 -4.02
C SER A 106 -10.48 13.30 -4.59
N ILE A 107 -9.59 13.56 -5.55
CA ILE A 107 -8.57 12.59 -5.99
C ILE A 107 -7.24 13.04 -5.40
N ILE A 108 -6.66 12.19 -4.58
CA ILE A 108 -5.42 12.47 -3.85
C ILE A 108 -4.29 11.58 -4.34
N LYS A 109 -3.08 12.12 -4.29
CA LYS A 109 -1.85 11.35 -4.44
C LYS A 109 -1.15 11.30 -3.10
N ILE A 110 -0.92 10.09 -2.61
CA ILE A 110 -0.30 9.81 -1.34
C ILE A 110 1.08 9.21 -1.61
N GLN A 111 2.10 9.76 -0.99
CA GLN A 111 3.39 9.10 -0.84
C GLN A 111 3.35 8.29 0.45
N VAL A 112 3.68 7.00 0.38
CA VAL A 112 3.76 6.09 1.52
C VAL A 112 5.18 5.57 1.63
N GLU A 113 5.77 5.67 2.82
CA GLU A 113 7.02 5.02 3.17
C GLU A 113 6.73 3.88 4.15
N VAL A 114 7.33 2.72 3.89
CA VAL A 114 7.28 1.56 4.78
C VAL A 114 8.64 1.44 5.45
N LYS A 115 8.66 1.68 6.76
CA LYS A 115 9.89 1.72 7.55
C LYS A 115 9.97 0.56 8.54
N VAL A 116 11.21 0.20 8.87
CA VAL A 116 11.55 -0.61 10.03
C VAL A 116 12.52 0.24 10.84
N SER A 117 12.11 0.67 12.02
CA SER A 117 12.81 1.73 12.77
C SER A 117 12.93 3.00 11.90
N ASP A 118 14.10 3.54 11.70
CA ASP A 118 14.33 4.75 10.88
C ASP A 118 14.64 4.45 9.40
N GLU A 119 14.67 3.16 9.00
CA GLU A 119 15.11 2.75 7.68
C GLU A 119 13.94 2.46 6.74
N THR A 120 13.95 3.03 5.52
CA THR A 120 12.91 2.83 4.49
C THR A 120 13.14 1.54 3.71
N TYR A 121 12.28 0.56 3.93
CA TYR A 121 12.27 -0.75 3.26
C TYR A 121 11.51 -0.73 1.94
N ALA A 122 10.47 0.08 1.85
CA ALA A 122 9.73 0.27 0.61
C ALA A 122 9.10 1.67 0.55
N SER A 123 8.75 2.08 -0.66
CA SER A 123 7.99 3.31 -0.89
C SER A 123 6.93 3.09 -1.96
N ALA A 124 5.82 3.81 -1.85
CA ALA A 124 4.74 3.77 -2.83
C ALA A 124 4.18 5.16 -3.10
N ASN A 125 3.70 5.37 -4.33
CA ASN A 125 2.83 6.47 -4.67
C ASN A 125 1.46 5.90 -5.00
N VAL A 126 0.45 6.28 -4.22
CA VAL A 126 -0.93 5.81 -4.37
C VAL A 126 -1.80 6.97 -4.85
N VAL A 127 -2.55 6.75 -5.94
CA VAL A 127 -3.61 7.66 -6.40
C VAL A 127 -4.94 7.06 -5.98
N ALA A 128 -5.71 7.80 -5.22
CA ALA A 128 -6.99 7.35 -4.69
C ALA A 128 -8.06 8.44 -4.78
N GLY A 129 -9.27 8.05 -5.14
CA GLY A 129 -10.47 8.85 -4.96
C GLY A 129 -11.01 8.64 -3.54
N ILE A 130 -11.30 9.72 -2.86
CA ILE A 130 -11.82 9.72 -1.48
C ILE A 130 -13.11 10.53 -1.39
N SER A 131 -13.99 10.13 -0.48
CA SER A 131 -15.13 10.94 -0.07
C SER A 131 -14.72 11.85 1.10
N LEU A 132 -15.02 13.14 0.99
CA LEU A 132 -14.76 14.13 2.04
C LEU A 132 -15.83 14.12 3.14
N LYS A 133 -17.00 13.52 2.84
CA LYS A 133 -18.14 13.44 3.75
C LYS A 133 -18.63 11.99 3.81
N ASN A 134 -18.02 11.13 4.43
CA ASN A 134 -18.34 9.70 4.66
C ASN A 134 -19.83 9.27 4.43
N THR A 135 -20.43 9.66 3.29
CA THR A 135 -21.79 9.36 2.90
C THR A 135 -21.80 8.49 1.64
N LYS A 136 -22.62 7.45 1.62
CA LYS A 136 -22.79 6.55 0.45
C LYS A 136 -23.21 7.28 -0.83
N SER A 137 -23.83 8.47 -0.70
CA SER A 137 -24.27 9.28 -1.85
C SER A 137 -23.09 9.83 -2.65
N ASN A 138 -21.94 10.05 -2.05
CA ASN A 138 -20.80 10.78 -2.61
C ASN A 138 -19.54 9.91 -2.75
N SER A 139 -19.73 8.70 -3.21
CA SER A 139 -18.64 7.76 -3.42
C SER A 139 -17.85 8.08 -4.70
N PRO A 140 -16.50 8.05 -4.66
CA PRO A 140 -15.65 8.14 -5.86
C PRO A 140 -15.94 7.08 -6.92
N TRP A 141 -16.60 5.97 -6.54
CA TRP A 141 -17.04 4.93 -7.48
C TRP A 141 -18.13 5.40 -8.46
N LYS A 142 -18.78 6.54 -8.19
CA LYS A 142 -19.77 7.16 -9.09
C LYS A 142 -19.14 8.03 -10.19
N ILE A 143 -17.85 8.32 -10.12
CA ILE A 143 -17.11 9.01 -11.19
C ILE A 143 -17.11 8.10 -12.42
N ASP A 144 -17.56 8.60 -13.56
CA ASP A 144 -17.52 7.86 -14.81
C ASP A 144 -16.10 7.45 -15.20
N THR A 145 -16.01 6.41 -16.03
CA THR A 145 -14.72 5.76 -16.36
C THR A 145 -13.76 6.71 -17.07
N ASP A 146 -14.23 7.52 -18.00
CA ASP A 146 -13.37 8.38 -18.81
C ASP A 146 -12.79 9.52 -17.96
N THR A 147 -13.63 10.15 -17.17
CA THR A 147 -13.22 11.16 -16.18
C THR A 147 -12.22 10.55 -15.19
N TRP A 148 -12.51 9.36 -14.62
CA TRP A 148 -11.63 8.67 -13.71
C TRP A 148 -10.24 8.38 -14.32
N ILE A 149 -10.20 7.84 -15.54
CA ILE A 149 -8.96 7.52 -16.25
C ILE A 149 -8.14 8.80 -16.51
N SER A 150 -8.80 9.90 -16.88
CA SER A 150 -8.11 11.18 -17.13
C SER A 150 -7.36 11.68 -15.89
N TYR A 151 -7.97 11.60 -14.71
CA TYR A 151 -7.32 11.96 -13.45
C TYR A 151 -6.13 11.06 -13.11
N ILE A 152 -6.25 9.74 -13.33
CA ILE A 152 -5.17 8.78 -13.03
C ILE A 152 -3.96 8.97 -13.96
N LYS A 153 -4.21 9.24 -15.24
CA LYS A 153 -3.13 9.46 -16.22
C LYS A 153 -2.32 10.72 -15.89
N ASN A 154 -2.98 11.75 -15.38
CA ASN A 154 -2.40 13.06 -15.07
C ASN A 154 -1.83 13.18 -13.64
N SER A 155 -1.72 12.04 -12.91
CA SER A 155 -1.31 12.01 -11.48
C SER A 155 0.07 11.42 -11.26
#